data_2f56d1e9d81a31ecc76196f733e9d139
#
_entry.id   2f56d1e9d81a31ecc76196f733e9d139
#
_cell.length_a   1.000
_cell.length_b   1.000
_cell.length_c   1.000
_cell.angle_alpha   90.00
_cell.angle_beta   90.00
_cell.angle_gamma   90.00
#
_symmetry.space_group_name_H-M   'P 1'
#
loop_
_entity.id
_entity.type
_entity.pdbx_description
1 polymer ?
#
loop_
_entity_poly.entity_id
_entity_poly.type
_entity_poly.pdbx_seq_one_letter_code
_entity_poly.pdbx_strand_id
1 'polypeptide(L)'
;VISLIKKHNPKVLVITGHDAYYTKRKNNENYKNSKYFVETVKEVRKVKNQNDLAIVAGACGSDFISLIKAGSTYASSPAHVNIHALDPAIIASGIALTDINEQVDMEKIIKKTKYKSDGIGGIKSKGMMISVYPRKE
;
A
#
# COMPACT_ATOMS: atom_id res chain seq x y z
N VAL A 1 15.52 -0.16 3.46
CA VAL A 1 14.45 0.38 2.60
C VAL A 1 14.87 1.70 1.99
N ILE A 2 15.24 2.71 2.77
CA ILE A 2 15.58 4.06 2.28
C ILE A 2 16.69 4.05 1.23
N SER A 3 17.76 3.28 1.43
CA SER A 3 18.86 3.17 0.46
C SER A 3 18.39 2.62 -0.90
N LEU A 4 17.49 1.65 -0.89
CA LEU A 4 16.90 1.10 -2.11
C LEU A 4 16.01 2.12 -2.83
N ILE A 5 15.23 2.89 -2.08
CA ILE A 5 14.38 3.96 -2.64
C ILE A 5 15.24 5.03 -3.32
N LYS A 6 16.32 5.46 -2.67
CA LYS A 6 17.25 6.43 -3.25
C LYS A 6 17.97 5.89 -4.48
N LYS A 7 18.36 4.62 -4.46
CA LYS A 7 19.07 3.96 -5.58
C LYS A 7 18.16 3.75 -6.79
N HIS A 8 16.93 3.29 -6.60
CA HIS A 8 16.06 2.86 -7.69
C HIS A 8 14.96 3.85 -8.05
N ASN A 9 14.69 4.84 -7.19
CA ASN A 9 13.63 5.84 -7.37
C ASN A 9 12.29 5.21 -7.82
N PRO A 10 11.75 4.23 -7.07
CA PRO A 10 10.54 3.53 -7.47
C PRO A 10 9.32 4.47 -7.44
N LYS A 11 8.30 4.13 -8.20
CA LYS A 11 7.00 4.82 -8.20
C LYS A 11 5.97 4.12 -7.34
N VAL A 12 6.15 2.84 -7.09
CA VAL A 12 5.30 2.02 -6.20
C VAL A 12 6.19 1.18 -5.30
N LEU A 13 5.89 1.20 -4.01
CA LEU A 13 6.55 0.40 -3.00
C LEU A 13 5.53 -0.55 -2.36
N VAL A 14 5.83 -1.82 -2.31
CA VAL A 14 5.05 -2.82 -1.57
C VAL A 14 5.85 -3.25 -0.34
N ILE A 15 5.24 -3.12 0.83
CA ILE A 15 5.80 -3.55 2.11
C ILE A 15 4.86 -4.61 2.68
N THR A 16 5.25 -5.86 2.59
CA THR A 16 4.43 -6.98 3.04
C THR A 16 5.25 -7.95 3.88
N GLY A 17 4.57 -8.83 4.60
CA GLY A 17 5.18 -9.81 5.48
C GLY A 17 4.14 -10.59 6.25
N HIS A 18 4.42 -10.86 7.51
CA HIS A 18 3.50 -11.55 8.41
C HIS A 18 3.10 -10.65 9.57
N ASP A 19 1.81 -10.63 9.86
CA ASP A 19 1.24 -9.99 11.04
C ASP A 19 0.13 -10.85 11.62
N ALA A 20 -0.31 -10.53 12.83
CA ALA A 20 -1.44 -11.17 13.49
C ALA A 20 -2.15 -10.17 14.40
N TYR A 21 -3.46 -10.28 14.44
CA TYR A 21 -4.33 -9.52 15.34
C TYR A 21 -4.82 -10.39 16.50
N TYR A 22 -4.67 -9.88 17.72
CA TYR A 22 -5.08 -10.56 18.94
C TYR A 22 -6.17 -9.78 19.68
N THR A 23 -7.38 -10.27 19.67
CA THR A 23 -8.56 -9.59 20.27
C THR A 23 -8.49 -9.45 21.79
N LYS A 24 -7.71 -10.28 22.47
CA LYS A 24 -7.64 -10.33 23.94
C LYS A 24 -6.50 -9.53 24.57
N ARG A 25 -5.68 -8.86 23.79
CA ARG A 25 -4.56 -8.04 24.31
C ARG A 25 -5.01 -6.60 24.53
N LYS A 26 -4.51 -5.97 25.61
CA LYS A 26 -4.75 -4.56 25.94
C LYS A 26 -3.56 -3.72 25.45
N ASN A 27 -3.81 -2.42 25.11
CA ASN A 27 -2.78 -1.41 24.79
C ASN A 27 -1.92 -1.75 23.56
N ASN A 28 -2.27 -1.35 22.38
CA ASN A 28 -1.44 -1.41 21.14
C ASN A 28 -0.68 -2.73 20.87
N GLU A 29 -0.78 -3.71 21.79
CA GLU A 29 -0.18 -5.04 21.66
C GLU A 29 -1.07 -6.03 20.90
N ASN A 30 -2.21 -5.55 20.39
CA ASN A 30 -3.16 -6.37 19.64
C ASN A 30 -2.60 -6.84 18.28
N TYR A 31 -1.58 -6.15 17.78
CA TYR A 31 -0.91 -6.46 16.54
C TYR A 31 0.52 -6.95 16.80
N LYS A 32 0.89 -8.07 16.20
CA LYS A 32 2.20 -8.66 16.41
C LYS A 32 3.33 -7.83 15.79
N ASN A 33 3.17 -7.41 14.55
CA ASN A 33 4.23 -6.79 13.74
C ASN A 33 3.85 -5.45 13.11
N SER A 34 2.62 -4.97 13.25
CA SER A 34 2.17 -3.73 12.58
C SER A 34 3.06 -2.53 12.87
N LYS A 35 3.65 -2.42 14.05
CA LYS A 35 4.57 -1.32 14.41
C LYS A 35 5.75 -1.21 13.44
N TYR A 36 6.29 -2.31 12.98
CA TYR A 36 7.44 -2.31 12.04
C TYR A 36 7.03 -1.81 10.65
N PHE A 37 5.85 -2.20 10.19
CA PHE A 37 5.28 -1.67 8.94
C PHE A 37 5.01 -0.17 9.05
N VAL A 38 4.40 0.27 10.15
CA VAL A 38 4.08 1.69 10.41
C VAL A 38 5.36 2.52 10.45
N GLU A 39 6.38 2.08 11.17
CA GLU A 39 7.68 2.77 11.25
C GLU A 39 8.34 2.87 9.87
N THR A 40 8.33 1.79 9.09
CA THR A 40 8.88 1.79 7.74
C THR A 40 8.16 2.79 6.83
N VAL A 41 6.83 2.83 6.85
CA VAL A 41 6.04 3.80 6.08
C VAL A 41 6.39 5.22 6.49
N LYS A 42 6.45 5.51 7.78
CA LYS A 42 6.84 6.84 8.29
C LYS A 42 8.23 7.28 7.80
N GLU A 43 9.21 6.38 7.87
CA GLU A 43 10.57 6.67 7.38
C GLU A 43 10.60 6.96 5.88
N VAL A 44 9.87 6.17 5.10
CA VAL A 44 9.74 6.40 3.65
C VAL A 44 9.09 7.75 3.36
N ARG A 45 8.06 8.14 4.11
CA ARG A 45 7.38 9.43 3.91
C ARG A 45 8.22 10.64 4.29
N LYS A 46 9.28 10.49 5.05
CA LYS A 46 10.27 11.57 5.28
C LYS A 46 11.04 11.92 4.00
N VAL A 47 11.18 11.00 3.06
CA VAL A 47 11.96 11.19 1.83
C VAL A 47 11.12 11.22 0.55
N LYS A 48 9.91 10.71 0.56
CA LYS A 48 8.98 10.66 -0.58
C LYS A 48 7.55 10.97 -0.16
N ASN A 49 6.91 11.91 -0.83
CA ASN A 49 5.50 12.25 -0.59
C ASN A 49 4.53 11.34 -1.35
N GLN A 50 3.22 11.51 -1.12
CA GLN A 50 2.17 10.70 -1.76
C GLN A 50 2.14 10.83 -3.29
N ASN A 51 2.52 11.99 -3.84
CA ASN A 51 2.51 12.20 -5.29
C ASN A 51 3.71 11.54 -5.98
N ASP A 52 4.81 11.34 -5.26
CA ASP A 52 6.05 10.78 -5.81
C ASP A 52 6.15 9.27 -5.67
N LEU A 53 5.50 8.70 -4.67
CA LEU A 53 5.57 7.28 -4.35
C LEU A 53 4.27 6.78 -3.76
N ALA A 54 3.63 5.81 -4.44
CA ALA A 54 2.54 5.06 -3.85
C ALA A 54 3.09 3.94 -2.94
N ILE A 55 2.52 3.79 -1.76
CA ILE A 55 2.89 2.73 -0.82
C ILE A 55 1.69 1.82 -0.58
N VAL A 56 1.89 0.52 -0.81
CA VAL A 56 0.98 -0.55 -0.45
C VAL A 56 1.61 -1.31 0.72
N ALA A 57 1.01 -1.25 1.90
CA ALA A 57 1.62 -1.78 3.11
C ALA A 57 0.69 -2.72 3.89
N GLY A 58 1.29 -3.66 4.60
CA GLY A 58 0.62 -4.51 5.57
C GLY A 58 0.61 -5.99 5.21
N ALA A 59 -0.02 -6.76 6.08
CA ALA A 59 -0.12 -8.20 6.02
C ALA A 59 -1.49 -8.65 6.54
N CYS A 60 -1.71 -9.96 6.69
CA CYS A 60 -2.92 -10.48 7.32
C CYS A 60 -3.12 -9.90 8.72
N GLY A 61 -4.30 -9.35 9.00
CA GLY A 61 -4.63 -8.81 10.31
C GLY A 61 -3.88 -7.56 10.73
N SER A 62 -3.21 -6.85 9.82
CA SER A 62 -2.46 -5.62 10.13
C SER A 62 -3.36 -4.48 10.65
N ASP A 63 -2.73 -3.53 11.35
CA ASP A 63 -3.38 -2.29 11.79
C ASP A 63 -3.57 -1.32 10.62
N PHE A 64 -4.67 -1.52 9.90
CA PHE A 64 -5.03 -0.73 8.73
C PHE A 64 -5.02 0.79 9.00
N ILE A 65 -5.66 1.21 10.11
CA ILE A 65 -5.80 2.64 10.43
C ILE A 65 -4.44 3.28 10.68
N SER A 66 -3.59 2.62 11.45
CA SER A 66 -2.24 3.13 11.73
C SER A 66 -1.37 3.19 10.47
N LEU A 67 -1.51 2.23 9.56
CA LEU A 67 -0.81 2.22 8.27
C LEU A 67 -1.24 3.37 7.37
N ILE A 68 -2.54 3.65 7.27
CA ILE A 68 -3.05 4.80 6.50
C ILE A 68 -2.61 6.12 7.13
N LYS A 69 -2.71 6.26 8.45
CA LYS A 69 -2.23 7.46 9.18
C LYS A 69 -0.71 7.68 9.02
N ALA A 70 0.07 6.61 8.92
CA ALA A 70 1.51 6.71 8.69
C ALA A 70 1.87 7.20 7.28
N GLY A 71 0.94 7.10 6.33
CA GLY A 71 1.12 7.59 4.97
C GLY A 71 1.04 6.53 3.87
N SER A 72 0.57 5.32 4.16
CA SER A 72 0.29 4.33 3.11
C SER A 72 -0.77 4.84 2.16
N THR A 73 -0.63 4.55 0.88
CA THR A 73 -1.66 4.82 -0.14
C THR A 73 -2.75 3.77 -0.07
N TYR A 74 -2.34 2.51 0.08
CA TYR A 74 -3.21 1.36 0.35
C TYR A 74 -2.66 0.57 1.53
N ALA A 75 -3.54 -0.03 2.30
CA ALA A 75 -3.16 -0.89 3.40
C ALA A 75 -4.03 -2.14 3.47
N SER A 76 -3.46 -3.19 4.05
CA SER A 76 -4.12 -4.47 4.22
C SER A 76 -5.01 -4.51 5.45
N SER A 77 -6.05 -5.30 5.33
CA SER A 77 -6.83 -5.86 6.43
C SER A 77 -7.68 -4.87 7.22
N PRO A 78 -8.48 -3.98 6.56
CA PRO A 78 -9.40 -3.11 7.29
C PRO A 78 -10.39 -3.88 8.19
N ALA A 79 -10.78 -5.09 7.80
CA ALA A 79 -11.66 -5.97 8.59
C ALA A 79 -10.91 -7.07 9.37
N HIS A 80 -9.59 -6.94 9.57
CA HIS A 80 -8.74 -7.92 10.26
C HIS A 80 -8.76 -9.33 9.65
N VAL A 81 -9.03 -9.43 8.36
CA VAL A 81 -9.06 -10.71 7.65
C VAL A 81 -7.68 -11.07 7.07
N ASN A 82 -7.50 -12.34 6.77
CA ASN A 82 -6.32 -12.79 6.03
C ASN A 82 -6.44 -12.35 4.56
N ILE A 83 -5.37 -11.82 4.01
CA ILE A 83 -5.28 -11.46 2.60
C ILE A 83 -4.59 -12.58 1.82
N HIS A 84 -4.82 -12.62 0.50
CA HIS A 84 -4.03 -13.46 -0.39
C HIS A 84 -2.66 -12.82 -0.64
N ALA A 85 -1.61 -13.62 -0.74
CA ALA A 85 -0.24 -13.12 -0.96
C ALA A 85 -0.08 -12.25 -2.22
N LEU A 86 -0.92 -12.47 -3.23
CA LEU A 86 -0.92 -11.69 -4.46
C LEU A 86 -1.72 -10.38 -4.39
N ASP A 87 -2.56 -10.20 -3.37
CA ASP A 87 -3.42 -9.01 -3.29
C ASP A 87 -2.64 -7.69 -3.30
N PRO A 88 -1.54 -7.53 -2.53
CA PRO A 88 -0.73 -6.32 -2.63
C PRO A 88 -0.14 -6.08 -4.03
N ALA A 89 0.23 -7.14 -4.74
CA ALA A 89 0.76 -7.04 -6.09
C ALA A 89 -0.32 -6.62 -7.10
N ILE A 90 -1.56 -7.07 -6.93
CA ILE A 90 -2.71 -6.65 -7.76
C ILE A 90 -2.95 -5.15 -7.58
N ILE A 91 -2.96 -4.66 -6.36
CA ILE A 91 -3.11 -3.23 -6.07
C ILE A 91 -1.94 -2.43 -6.66
N ALA A 92 -0.71 -2.85 -6.42
CA ALA A 92 0.49 -2.19 -6.95
C ALA A 92 0.48 -2.11 -8.47
N SER A 93 0.09 -3.19 -9.16
CA SER A 93 -0.06 -3.23 -10.62
C SER A 93 -1.12 -2.26 -11.11
N GLY A 94 -2.27 -2.18 -10.43
CA GLY A 94 -3.34 -1.24 -10.76
C GLY A 94 -2.90 0.22 -10.67
N ILE A 95 -2.14 0.57 -9.64
CA ILE A 95 -1.56 1.92 -9.49
C ILE A 95 -0.52 2.20 -10.58
N ALA A 96 0.37 1.24 -10.82
CA ALA A 96 1.46 1.38 -11.80
C ALA A 96 0.94 1.50 -13.24
N LEU A 97 -0.21 0.92 -13.56
CA LEU A 97 -0.82 0.91 -14.89
C LEU A 97 -1.91 1.98 -15.07
N THR A 98 -2.18 2.79 -14.08
CA THR A 98 -3.05 3.97 -14.19
C THR A 98 -2.20 5.18 -14.52
N ASP A 99 -2.63 6.00 -15.50
CA ASP A 99 -1.92 7.20 -15.92
C ASP A 99 -1.72 8.17 -14.74
N ILE A 100 -0.60 8.86 -14.73
CA ILE A 100 -0.22 9.79 -13.66
C ILE A 100 -1.18 10.98 -13.53
N ASN A 101 -1.92 11.30 -14.57
CA ASN A 101 -2.94 12.36 -14.58
C ASN A 101 -4.34 11.85 -14.24
N GLU A 102 -4.54 10.53 -14.12
CA GLU A 102 -5.81 9.91 -13.83
C GLU A 102 -5.88 9.42 -12.39
N GLN A 103 -7.07 9.49 -11.80
CA GLN A 103 -7.32 8.90 -10.49
C GLN A 103 -7.39 7.37 -10.63
N VAL A 104 -6.74 6.65 -9.71
CA VAL A 104 -6.83 5.20 -9.64
C VAL A 104 -8.28 4.78 -9.37
N ASP A 105 -8.81 3.88 -10.23
CA ASP A 105 -10.12 3.26 -10.01
C ASP A 105 -10.01 2.19 -8.91
N MET A 106 -10.15 2.65 -7.68
CA MET A 106 -9.99 1.84 -6.48
C MET A 106 -10.98 0.67 -6.44
N GLU A 107 -12.24 0.90 -6.78
CA GLU A 107 -13.26 -0.15 -6.74
C GLU A 107 -12.96 -1.27 -7.73
N LYS A 108 -12.56 -0.92 -8.94
CA LYS A 108 -12.20 -1.89 -9.98
C LYS A 108 -11.00 -2.75 -9.57
N ILE A 109 -9.98 -2.14 -8.98
CA ILE A 109 -8.76 -2.86 -8.56
C ILE A 109 -9.05 -3.76 -7.36
N ILE A 110 -9.74 -3.25 -6.35
CA ILE A 110 -10.07 -4.00 -5.13
C ILE A 110 -10.95 -5.22 -5.43
N LYS A 111 -11.87 -5.12 -6.39
CA LYS A 111 -12.70 -6.27 -6.81
C LYS A 111 -11.90 -7.46 -7.33
N LYS A 112 -10.67 -7.27 -7.75
CA LYS A 112 -9.76 -8.34 -8.22
C LYS A 112 -9.05 -9.06 -7.07
N THR A 113 -9.10 -8.53 -5.85
CA THR A 113 -8.49 -9.14 -4.67
C THR A 113 -9.42 -10.16 -4.02
N LYS A 114 -8.87 -11.05 -3.19
CA LYS A 114 -9.62 -12.17 -2.61
C LYS A 114 -10.77 -11.73 -1.71
N TYR A 115 -10.51 -10.84 -0.77
CA TYR A 115 -11.49 -10.37 0.22
C TYR A 115 -12.02 -8.97 -0.09
N LYS A 116 -11.68 -8.42 -1.26
CA LYS A 116 -12.18 -7.11 -1.72
C LYS A 116 -11.94 -6.03 -0.65
N SER A 117 -12.95 -5.20 -0.38
CA SER A 117 -12.87 -4.11 0.61
C SER A 117 -12.63 -4.55 2.06
N ASP A 118 -12.86 -5.81 2.40
CA ASP A 118 -12.53 -6.34 3.73
C ASP A 118 -11.04 -6.65 3.87
N GLY A 119 -10.37 -6.95 2.77
CA GLY A 119 -8.95 -7.31 2.74
C GLY A 119 -8.01 -6.17 2.48
N ILE A 120 -8.40 -5.20 1.66
CA ILE A 120 -7.57 -4.05 1.30
C ILE A 120 -8.43 -2.81 1.15
N GLY A 121 -7.92 -1.69 1.64
CA GLY A 121 -8.48 -0.36 1.46
C GLY A 121 -7.38 0.65 1.20
N GLY A 122 -7.75 1.90 0.95
CA GLY A 122 -6.78 2.94 0.67
C GLY A 122 -7.40 4.33 0.57
N ILE A 123 -6.56 5.28 0.19
CA ILE A 123 -6.94 6.66 -0.08
C ILE A 123 -7.11 6.90 -1.58
N LYS A 124 -7.84 7.94 -1.95
CA LYS A 124 -7.87 8.41 -3.33
C LYS A 124 -6.49 8.87 -3.76
N SER A 125 -5.99 8.34 -4.86
CA SER A 125 -4.67 8.66 -5.40
C SER A 125 -4.66 8.66 -6.91
N LYS A 126 -3.69 9.32 -7.50
CA LYS A 126 -3.42 9.25 -8.93
C LYS A 126 -2.55 8.03 -9.26
N GLY A 127 -2.58 7.59 -10.52
CA GLY A 127 -1.69 6.57 -11.03
C GLY A 127 -0.23 7.01 -11.07
N MET A 128 0.64 6.09 -11.44
CA MET A 128 2.09 6.32 -11.52
C MET A 128 2.65 6.06 -12.92
N MET A 129 1.79 5.75 -13.89
CA MET A 129 2.21 5.48 -15.26
C MET A 129 2.42 6.79 -16.04
N ILE A 130 3.57 6.89 -16.69
CA ILE A 130 3.88 7.96 -17.62
C ILE A 130 3.77 7.41 -19.04
N SER A 131 2.82 7.95 -19.82
CA SER A 131 2.67 7.59 -21.22
C SER A 131 3.60 8.45 -22.09
N VAL A 132 4.38 7.79 -22.93
CA VAL A 132 5.28 8.45 -23.88
C VAL A 132 4.79 8.14 -25.29
N TYR A 133 4.52 9.19 -26.04
CA TYR A 133 4.17 9.06 -27.45
C TYR A 133 5.41 9.21 -28.31
N PRO A 134 5.59 8.38 -29.36
CA PRO A 134 6.72 8.54 -30.28
C PRO A 134 6.62 9.91 -30.96
N ARG A 135 7.74 10.60 -31.06
CA ARG A 135 7.81 11.82 -31.88
C ARG A 135 7.59 11.44 -33.34
N LYS A 136 6.71 12.16 -34.00
CA LYS A 136 6.69 12.20 -35.45
C LYS A 136 7.77 13.18 -35.88
N GLU A 137 8.72 12.68 -36.62
CA GLU A 137 9.72 13.53 -37.28
C GLU A 137 9.08 14.34 -38.41
#